data_160bee4c591f52f45b8b7de0b76283b0
#
_entry.id   160bee4c591f52f45b8b7de0b76283b0
#
_cell.length_a   1.000
_cell.length_b   1.000
_cell.length_c   1.000
_cell.angle_alpha   90.00
_cell.angle_beta   90.00
_cell.angle_gamma   90.00
#
_symmetry.space_group_name_H-M   'P 1'
#
loop_
_entity.id
_entity.type
_entity.pdbx_description
1 polymer ?
#
loop_
_entity_poly.entity_id
_entity_poly.type
_entity_poly.pdbx_seq_one_letter_code
_entity_poly.pdbx_strand_id
1 'polypeptide(L)'
;MFTDGACKGNPGPGGWGVLLRAPGHEKELFGGEPLTTNNRMELTAVIEGLLALKKPCEVDLYLDSQYVRQGITEWIAGWKAKGWRTSTRQPVKNVDLWQKLDALVQGSGHRIHWHWVRGHAGHEGNERADALANRGVPKK
;
A
#
# COMPACT_ATOMS: atom_id res chain seq x y z
N MET A 1 -2.38 -6.47 -9.63
CA MET A 1 -2.18 -5.14 -9.03
C MET A 1 -0.76 -5.04 -8.52
N PHE A 2 -0.08 -3.96 -8.86
CA PHE A 2 1.29 -3.69 -8.43
C PHE A 2 1.29 -2.36 -7.70
N THR A 3 1.91 -2.31 -6.52
CA THR A 3 1.89 -1.10 -5.69
C THR A 3 3.29 -0.75 -5.23
N ASP A 4 3.55 0.55 -5.05
CA ASP A 4 4.82 1.02 -4.51
C ASP A 4 4.66 2.40 -3.87
N GLY A 5 5.58 2.74 -3.00
CA GLY A 5 5.66 4.05 -2.36
C GLY A 5 7.07 4.59 -2.42
N ALA A 6 7.20 5.90 -2.48
CA ALA A 6 8.48 6.59 -2.52
C ALA A 6 8.43 7.83 -1.62
N CYS A 7 9.56 8.18 -1.02
CA CYS A 7 9.63 9.37 -0.19
C CYS A 7 11.01 10.01 -0.32
N LYS A 8 11.03 11.32 -0.56
CA LYS A 8 12.27 12.10 -0.70
C LYS A 8 12.61 12.70 0.66
N GLY A 9 13.45 12.00 1.41
CA GLY A 9 13.64 12.25 2.82
C GLY A 9 12.55 11.53 3.62
N ASN A 10 12.79 11.19 4.84
CA ASN A 10 11.84 10.40 5.62
C ASN A 10 11.76 10.92 7.05
N PRO A 11 10.92 11.94 7.35
CA PRO A 11 9.79 12.41 6.53
C PRO A 11 10.19 13.42 5.44
N GLY A 12 9.28 13.59 4.48
CA GLY A 12 9.47 14.53 3.38
C GLY A 12 8.39 14.33 2.34
N PRO A 13 8.52 14.96 1.15
CA PRO A 13 7.53 14.75 0.09
C PRO A 13 7.60 13.31 -0.42
N GLY A 14 6.44 12.71 -0.58
CA GLY A 14 6.35 11.33 -1.01
C GLY A 14 5.24 11.10 -2.01
N GLY A 15 5.29 9.94 -2.67
CA GLY A 15 4.30 9.56 -3.66
C GLY A 15 3.99 8.07 -3.58
N TRP A 16 2.85 7.71 -4.16
CA TRP A 16 2.41 6.33 -4.26
C TRP A 16 2.02 6.03 -5.69
N GLY A 17 2.17 4.78 -6.09
CA GLY A 17 1.83 4.33 -7.43
C GLY A 17 1.15 2.99 -7.44
N VAL A 18 0.19 2.82 -8.34
CA VAL A 18 -0.56 1.59 -8.53
C VAL A 18 -0.69 1.30 -10.01
N LEU A 19 -0.39 0.07 -10.39
CA LEU A 19 -0.70 -0.43 -11.73
C LEU A 19 -1.77 -1.51 -11.59
N LEU A 20 -2.95 -1.24 -12.13
CA LEU A 20 -4.03 -2.22 -12.21
C LEU A 20 -3.97 -2.88 -13.57
N ARG A 21 -3.87 -4.21 -13.58
CA ARG A 21 -3.76 -4.97 -14.83
C ARG A 21 -4.86 -6.03 -14.86
N ALA A 22 -5.64 -6.02 -15.94
CA ALA A 22 -6.67 -6.99 -16.20
C ALA A 22 -6.56 -7.43 -17.66
N PRO A 23 -7.14 -8.58 -18.05
CA PRO A 23 -7.11 -8.99 -19.46
C PRO A 23 -7.65 -7.88 -20.36
N GLY A 24 -6.84 -7.45 -21.31
CA GLY A 24 -7.24 -6.46 -22.29
C GLY A 24 -7.06 -5.01 -21.91
N HIS A 25 -6.73 -4.67 -20.66
CA HIS A 25 -6.46 -3.27 -20.30
C HIS A 25 -5.68 -3.11 -19.03
N GLU A 26 -5.12 -1.91 -18.88
CA GLU A 26 -4.37 -1.52 -17.71
C GLU A 26 -4.82 -0.12 -17.27
N LYS A 27 -4.69 0.15 -15.98
CA LYS A 27 -4.98 1.47 -15.43
C LYS A 27 -3.86 1.86 -14.47
N GLU A 28 -3.36 3.08 -14.63
CA GLU A 28 -2.32 3.63 -13.76
C GLU A 28 -2.91 4.66 -12.82
N LEU A 29 -2.52 4.57 -11.54
CA LEU A 29 -2.92 5.54 -10.52
C LEU A 29 -1.67 6.02 -9.80
N PHE A 30 -1.63 7.29 -9.45
CA PHE A 30 -0.56 7.82 -8.64
C PHE A 30 -1.03 9.09 -7.91
N GLY A 31 -0.33 9.41 -6.86
CA GLY A 31 -0.58 10.60 -6.08
C GLY A 31 0.54 10.82 -5.08
N GLY A 32 0.45 11.86 -4.28
CA GLY A 32 1.49 12.14 -3.32
C GLY A 32 1.07 13.14 -2.26
N GLU A 33 1.98 13.37 -1.31
CA GLU A 33 1.78 14.28 -0.19
C GLU A 33 3.07 15.06 0.05
N PRO A 34 2.94 16.35 0.44
CA PRO A 34 4.13 17.19 0.65
C PRO A 34 4.94 16.80 1.88
N LEU A 35 4.32 16.14 2.85
CA LEU A 35 5.03 15.68 4.06
C LEU A 35 4.46 14.34 4.50
N THR A 36 5.25 13.29 4.32
CA THR A 36 4.81 11.93 4.63
C THR A 36 6.05 11.06 4.91
N THR A 37 5.85 9.76 4.98
CA THR A 37 6.94 8.79 5.14
C THR A 37 6.82 7.71 4.09
N ASN A 38 7.90 6.96 3.87
CA ASN A 38 7.89 5.84 2.93
C ASN A 38 6.83 4.81 3.32
N ASN A 39 6.74 4.48 4.61
CA ASN A 39 5.76 3.49 5.08
C ASN A 39 4.32 3.93 4.82
N ARG A 40 4.01 5.21 5.03
CA ARG A 40 2.68 5.72 4.75
C ARG A 40 2.35 5.64 3.26
N MET A 41 3.32 5.92 2.40
CA MET A 41 3.10 5.85 0.96
C MET A 41 2.92 4.41 0.48
N GLU A 42 3.64 3.47 1.06
CA GLU A 42 3.45 2.04 0.77
C GLU A 42 2.02 1.58 1.13
N LEU A 43 1.54 1.97 2.31
CA LEU A 43 0.18 1.65 2.73
C LEU A 43 -0.86 2.35 1.84
N THR A 44 -0.63 3.61 1.54
CA THR A 44 -1.55 4.40 0.72
C THR A 44 -1.71 3.81 -0.67
N ALA A 45 -0.62 3.32 -1.26
CA ALA A 45 -0.68 2.68 -2.57
C ALA A 45 -1.63 1.48 -2.57
N VAL A 46 -1.53 0.62 -1.56
CA VAL A 46 -2.43 -0.55 -1.45
C VAL A 46 -3.88 -0.10 -1.27
N ILE A 47 -4.10 0.86 -0.37
CA ILE A 47 -5.44 1.37 -0.08
C ILE A 47 -6.07 1.98 -1.34
N GLU A 48 -5.36 2.83 -2.04
CA GLU A 48 -5.88 3.48 -3.24
C GLU A 48 -6.15 2.48 -4.37
N GLY A 49 -5.28 1.48 -4.49
CA GLY A 49 -5.49 0.41 -5.47
C GLY A 49 -6.77 -0.36 -5.19
N LEU A 50 -7.01 -0.74 -3.94
CA LEU A 50 -8.22 -1.48 -3.57
C LEU A 50 -9.47 -0.61 -3.70
N LEU A 51 -9.38 0.68 -3.35
CA LEU A 51 -10.49 1.61 -3.50
C LEU A 51 -10.89 1.83 -4.96
N ALA A 52 -9.97 1.67 -5.89
CA ALA A 52 -10.24 1.83 -7.31
C ALA A 52 -11.08 0.69 -7.89
N LEU A 53 -11.17 -0.43 -7.20
CA LEU A 53 -11.95 -1.57 -7.63
C LEU A 53 -13.42 -1.35 -7.28
N LYS A 54 -14.28 -1.33 -8.30
CA LYS A 54 -15.70 -0.94 -8.13
C LYS A 54 -16.60 -2.06 -7.62
N LYS A 55 -16.15 -3.29 -7.68
CA LYS A 55 -16.92 -4.47 -7.22
C LYS A 55 -15.95 -5.50 -6.67
N PRO A 56 -16.46 -6.47 -5.89
CA PRO A 56 -15.60 -7.51 -5.35
C PRO A 56 -14.80 -8.21 -6.43
N CYS A 57 -13.49 -8.31 -6.22
CA CYS A 57 -12.56 -8.88 -7.19
C CYS A 57 -11.63 -9.88 -6.52
N GLU A 58 -11.15 -10.84 -7.31
CA GLU A 58 -10.01 -11.63 -6.92
C GLU A 58 -8.78 -10.90 -7.40
N VAL A 59 -7.87 -10.58 -6.47
CA VAL A 59 -6.74 -9.69 -6.74
C VAL A 59 -5.43 -10.38 -6.42
N ASP A 60 -4.53 -10.44 -7.40
CA ASP A 60 -3.13 -10.78 -7.14
C ASP A 60 -2.39 -9.47 -6.92
N LEU A 61 -1.91 -9.24 -5.71
CA LEU A 61 -1.29 -7.98 -5.31
C LEU A 61 0.20 -8.18 -5.08
N TYR A 62 1.02 -7.52 -5.89
CA TYR A 62 2.47 -7.64 -5.87
C TYR A 62 3.10 -6.39 -5.26
N LEU A 63 3.92 -6.56 -4.23
CA LEU A 63 4.58 -5.46 -3.54
C LEU A 63 5.85 -5.96 -2.85
N ASP A 64 6.77 -5.03 -2.58
CA ASP A 64 8.05 -5.37 -1.93
C ASP A 64 8.20 -4.81 -0.52
N SER A 65 7.19 -4.11 0.00
CA SER A 65 7.28 -3.47 1.30
C SER A 65 7.33 -4.49 2.45
N GLN A 66 8.45 -4.55 3.14
CA GLN A 66 8.57 -5.38 4.35
C GLN A 66 7.65 -4.90 5.46
N TYR A 67 7.45 -3.59 5.56
CA TYR A 67 6.58 -3.00 6.55
C TYR A 67 5.12 -3.46 6.38
N VAL A 68 4.60 -3.41 5.15
CA VAL A 68 3.24 -3.87 4.86
C VAL A 68 3.14 -5.38 5.10
N ARG A 69 4.15 -6.13 4.68
CA ARG A 69 4.18 -7.58 4.89
C ARG A 69 4.09 -7.94 6.36
N GLN A 70 4.95 -7.35 7.18
CA GLN A 70 4.97 -7.63 8.61
C GLN A 70 3.65 -7.22 9.28
N GLY A 71 3.11 -6.08 8.90
CA GLY A 71 1.84 -5.63 9.45
C GLY A 71 0.69 -6.60 9.15
N ILE A 72 0.58 -7.03 7.91
CA ILE A 72 -0.51 -7.92 7.49
C ILE A 72 -0.35 -9.33 8.08
N THR A 73 0.88 -9.85 8.12
CA THR A 73 1.10 -11.24 8.51
C THR A 73 1.37 -11.44 9.99
N GLU A 74 1.87 -10.42 10.70
CA GLU A 74 2.32 -10.59 12.08
C GLU A 74 1.66 -9.64 13.08
N TRP A 75 1.43 -8.38 12.72
CA TRP A 75 1.05 -7.36 13.70
C TRP A 75 -0.45 -7.10 13.82
N ILE A 76 -1.17 -7.13 12.70
CA ILE A 76 -2.54 -6.60 12.65
C ILE A 76 -3.52 -7.34 13.57
N ALA A 77 -3.39 -8.65 13.69
CA ALA A 77 -4.27 -9.43 14.56
C ALA A 77 -4.10 -9.02 16.03
N GLY A 78 -2.86 -8.81 16.47
CA GLY A 78 -2.57 -8.36 17.82
C GLY A 78 -3.08 -6.93 18.07
N TRP A 79 -2.91 -6.05 17.10
CA TRP A 79 -3.42 -4.68 17.20
C TRP A 79 -4.94 -4.66 17.35
N LYS A 80 -5.65 -5.45 16.56
CA LYS A 80 -7.10 -5.54 16.63
C LYS A 80 -7.55 -6.05 18.00
N ALA A 81 -6.86 -7.06 18.53
CA ALA A 81 -7.17 -7.61 19.84
C ALA A 81 -6.94 -6.61 20.97
N LYS A 82 -6.03 -5.66 20.80
CA LYS A 82 -5.68 -4.65 21.80
C LYS A 82 -6.32 -3.28 21.53
N GLY A 83 -7.32 -3.22 20.65
CA GLY A 83 -8.00 -1.98 20.33
C GLY A 83 -7.12 -0.97 19.60
N TRP A 84 -6.19 -1.45 18.78
CA TRP A 84 -5.28 -0.63 17.97
C TRP A 84 -4.29 0.17 18.82
N ARG A 85 -3.86 -0.42 19.91
CA ARG A 85 -2.87 0.18 20.80
C ARG A 85 -1.67 -0.75 20.95
N THR A 86 -0.52 -0.14 21.22
CA THR A 86 0.70 -0.89 21.49
C THR A 86 0.68 -1.43 22.93
N SER A 87 1.69 -2.22 23.31
CA SER A 87 1.83 -2.73 24.65
C SER A 87 1.94 -1.63 25.71
N THR A 88 2.40 -0.43 25.32
CA THR A 88 2.49 0.73 26.19
C THR A 88 1.25 1.60 26.13
N ARG A 89 0.15 1.10 25.56
CA ARG A 89 -1.14 1.79 25.40
C ARG A 89 -1.11 3.03 24.51
N GLN A 90 -0.06 3.17 23.70
CA GLN A 90 0.01 4.23 22.70
C GLN A 90 -0.70 3.79 21.42
N PRO A 91 -1.28 4.74 20.65
CA PRO A 91 -1.87 4.37 19.35
C PRO A 91 -0.83 3.71 18.45
N VAL A 92 -1.27 2.71 17.70
CA VAL A 92 -0.41 2.07 16.70
C VAL A 92 0.03 3.13 15.68
N LYS A 93 1.32 3.12 15.32
CA LYS A 93 1.83 4.06 14.32
C LYS A 93 1.13 3.83 12.98
N ASN A 94 0.73 4.93 12.32
CA ASN A 94 -0.04 4.89 11.07
C ASN A 94 -1.39 4.17 11.22
N VAL A 95 -1.98 4.23 12.40
CA VAL A 95 -3.23 3.52 12.72
C VAL A 95 -4.36 3.89 11.74
N ASP A 96 -4.42 5.15 11.31
CA ASP A 96 -5.42 5.62 10.35
C ASP A 96 -5.38 4.80 9.06
N LEU A 97 -4.19 4.56 8.54
CA LEU A 97 -4.01 3.79 7.30
C LEU A 97 -4.20 2.30 7.53
N TRP A 98 -3.70 1.76 8.64
CA TRP A 98 -3.89 0.34 8.95
C TRP A 98 -5.35 -0.02 9.14
N GLN A 99 -6.14 0.85 9.79
CA GLN A 99 -7.57 0.60 9.96
C GLN A 99 -8.31 0.66 8.63
N LYS A 100 -7.96 1.60 7.76
CA LYS A 100 -8.53 1.68 6.41
C LYS A 100 -8.22 0.42 5.61
N LEU A 101 -6.98 -0.02 5.65
CA LEU A 101 -6.56 -1.22 4.92
C LEU A 101 -7.31 -2.45 5.44
N ASP A 102 -7.38 -2.60 6.75
CA ASP A 102 -8.08 -3.72 7.37
C ASP A 102 -9.56 -3.76 6.93
N ALA A 103 -10.23 -2.62 6.94
CA ALA A 103 -11.62 -2.53 6.51
C ALA A 103 -11.78 -2.94 5.05
N LEU A 104 -10.85 -2.55 4.19
CA LEU A 104 -10.89 -2.93 2.77
C LEU A 104 -10.61 -4.41 2.56
N VAL A 105 -9.71 -4.99 3.33
CA VAL A 105 -9.37 -6.42 3.22
C VAL A 105 -10.52 -7.28 3.75
N GLN A 106 -11.13 -6.89 4.88
CA GLN A 106 -12.15 -7.70 5.54
C GLN A 106 -13.57 -7.43 5.05
N GLY A 107 -13.87 -6.19 4.66
CA GLY A 107 -15.24 -5.77 4.43
C GLY A 107 -15.64 -5.53 2.98
N SER A 108 -14.69 -5.49 2.03
CA SER A 108 -14.99 -5.16 0.64
C SER A 108 -15.45 -6.34 -0.19
N GLY A 109 -15.24 -7.57 0.29
CA GLY A 109 -15.52 -8.77 -0.48
C GLY A 109 -14.41 -9.15 -1.46
N HIS A 110 -13.33 -8.39 -1.50
CA HIS A 110 -12.18 -8.75 -2.34
C HIS A 110 -11.46 -9.96 -1.77
N ARG A 111 -11.02 -10.86 -2.67
CA ARG A 111 -10.14 -11.97 -2.30
C ARG A 111 -8.73 -11.58 -2.74
N ILE A 112 -7.85 -11.30 -1.77
CA ILE A 112 -6.51 -10.78 -2.06
C ILE A 112 -5.47 -11.87 -1.87
N HIS A 113 -4.69 -12.11 -2.92
CA HIS A 113 -3.54 -13.01 -2.89
C HIS A 113 -2.29 -12.14 -2.83
N TRP A 114 -1.61 -12.15 -1.69
CA TRP A 114 -0.44 -11.31 -1.44
C TRP A 114 0.81 -11.97 -2.00
N HIS A 115 1.50 -11.27 -2.91
CA HIS A 115 2.74 -11.72 -3.51
C HIS A 115 3.88 -10.80 -3.08
N TRP A 116 4.72 -11.28 -2.18
CA TRP A 116 5.82 -10.50 -1.63
C TRP A 116 7.05 -10.68 -2.52
N VAL A 117 7.41 -9.63 -3.28
CA VAL A 117 8.56 -9.67 -4.17
C VAL A 117 9.77 -9.02 -3.51
N ARG A 118 10.97 -9.38 -3.98
CA ARG A 118 12.22 -8.80 -3.48
C ARG A 118 12.71 -7.76 -4.49
N GLY A 119 12.59 -6.48 -4.12
CA GLY A 119 13.00 -5.39 -4.99
C GLY A 119 12.19 -5.36 -6.28
N HIS A 120 12.68 -4.60 -7.26
CA HIS A 120 11.96 -4.38 -8.52
C HIS A 120 12.57 -5.08 -9.71
N ALA A 121 13.80 -5.60 -9.58
CA ALA A 121 14.53 -6.19 -10.70
C ALA A 121 13.78 -7.39 -11.29
N GLY A 122 13.55 -7.37 -12.58
CA GLY A 122 12.86 -8.45 -13.28
C GLY A 122 11.34 -8.43 -13.15
N HIS A 123 10.77 -7.46 -12.45
CA HIS A 123 9.33 -7.33 -12.28
C HIS A 123 8.83 -6.05 -12.95
N GLU A 124 8.45 -6.15 -14.22
CA GLU A 124 8.01 -5.00 -15.02
C GLU A 124 6.88 -4.22 -14.34
N GLY A 125 5.89 -4.94 -13.79
CA GLY A 125 4.77 -4.27 -13.10
C GLY A 125 5.20 -3.48 -11.88
N ASN A 126 6.14 -4.02 -11.08
CA ASN A 126 6.65 -3.32 -9.90
C ASN A 126 7.56 -2.15 -10.29
N GLU A 127 8.31 -2.27 -11.38
CA GLU A 127 9.10 -1.14 -11.90
C GLU A 127 8.18 -0.01 -12.35
N ARG A 128 7.06 -0.32 -12.98
CA ARG A 128 6.07 0.69 -13.38
C ARG A 128 5.41 1.34 -12.17
N ALA A 129 5.09 0.57 -11.13
CA ALA A 129 4.53 1.12 -9.89
C ALA A 129 5.55 2.06 -9.22
N ASP A 130 6.83 1.69 -9.22
CA ASP A 130 7.88 2.55 -8.69
C ASP A 130 7.97 3.88 -9.47
N ALA A 131 7.93 3.81 -10.79
CA ALA A 131 7.93 5.02 -11.62
C ALA A 131 6.72 5.91 -11.33
N LEU A 132 5.54 5.31 -11.15
CA LEU A 132 4.32 6.05 -10.80
C LEU A 132 4.44 6.69 -9.43
N ALA A 133 5.00 5.99 -8.44
CA ALA A 133 5.22 6.53 -7.12
C ALA A 133 6.12 7.75 -7.17
N ASN A 134 7.19 7.69 -7.96
CA ASN A 134 8.10 8.83 -8.13
C ASN A 134 7.42 10.01 -8.83
N ARG A 135 6.55 9.73 -9.81
CA ARG A 135 5.75 10.78 -10.47
C ARG A 135 4.80 11.46 -9.49
N GLY A 136 4.30 10.72 -8.50
CA GLY A 136 3.38 11.25 -7.51
C GLY A 136 4.05 12.19 -6.50
N VAL A 137 5.38 12.12 -6.33
CA VAL A 137 6.07 12.99 -5.38
C VAL A 137 5.88 14.46 -5.78
N PRO A 138 5.33 15.30 -4.86
CA PRO A 138 5.11 16.71 -5.20
C PRO A 138 6.42 17.42 -5.54
N LYS A 139 6.39 18.24 -6.57
CA LYS A 139 7.51 19.11 -6.92
C LYS A 139 7.42 20.37 -6.08
N LYS A 140 8.57 20.85 -5.64
CA LYS A 140 8.63 22.13 -4.94
C LYS A 140 8.40 23.26 -5.91
#